data_a82ec7052be0b7abcc9403a8af8324e1
#
_entry.id   a82ec7052be0b7abcc9403a8af8324e1
#
_cell.length_a   1.000
_cell.length_b   1.000
_cell.length_c   1.000
_cell.angle_alpha   90.00
_cell.angle_beta   90.00
_cell.angle_gamma   90.00
#
_symmetry.space_group_name_H-M   'P 1'
#
loop_
_entity.id
_entity.type
_entity.pdbx_description
1 polymer ?
#
loop_
_entity_poly.entity_id
_entity_poly.type
_entity_poly.pdbx_seq_one_letter_code
_entity_poly.pdbx_strand_id
1 'polypeptide(L)'
;MALTDTWLRANSGKARSNVEEVSDRDSLSVRVSPKGKIVFQLRYRYDGRLQRLDLGSYPALGLKAARAEAQRLKGELEQGHDPRVVRALEKQAILEADSIESLFRQWYEAYCKKNKKGHHDVLRSFELHVFPRIGSLPADKVTLHEWLDLLEKNAAVRPGIADRILTNAKQMLKWGVKRRLIPNNPLVEINAREDLQIKKVAGSRSLSEDEVVRVLRAIERSRMALKNKLFLKLCLIYGCRNGELRAAEKTHFDFKKRLWTIPPANHKLGKSSGKPLLRPITDQTEPLIREAMTLSKESTFLFTNNGSKDAMGTSAPLALPYNVMQWLRRHEKYEMEHWSIHDLRKTARTNFSTLTEPHVAEIMLGHRLPGTWQVYDHYDYLPEQGKAIDAWCRRLTGWKGADIKDKTA
;
A
#
# COMPACT_ATOMS: atom_id res chain seq x y z
N MET A 1 -34.55 0.90 50.51
CA MET A 1 -34.06 -0.48 50.32
C MET A 1 -33.03 -0.43 49.17
N ALA A 2 -31.83 -0.94 49.33
CA ALA A 2 -30.84 -0.92 48.25
C ALA A 2 -31.29 -1.87 47.11
N LEU A 3 -31.16 -1.42 45.86
CA LEU A 3 -31.49 -2.24 44.67
C LEU A 3 -30.53 -3.44 44.59
N THR A 4 -31.08 -4.59 44.13
CA THR A 4 -30.28 -5.79 43.88
C THR A 4 -30.52 -6.30 42.43
N ASP A 5 -29.55 -7.02 41.84
CA ASP A 5 -29.73 -7.63 40.53
C ASP A 5 -30.89 -8.64 40.51
N THR A 6 -31.13 -9.34 41.63
CA THR A 6 -32.28 -10.23 41.78
C THR A 6 -33.59 -9.47 41.69
N TRP A 7 -33.69 -8.29 42.31
CA TRP A 7 -34.88 -7.43 42.19
C TRP A 7 -35.09 -6.95 40.76
N LEU A 8 -34.03 -6.51 40.07
CA LEU A 8 -34.12 -6.04 38.68
C LEU A 8 -34.60 -7.15 37.73
N ARG A 9 -34.04 -8.35 37.85
CA ARG A 9 -34.45 -9.53 37.07
C ARG A 9 -35.92 -9.90 37.34
N ALA A 10 -36.31 -9.89 38.62
CA ALA A 10 -37.66 -10.25 39.02
C ALA A 10 -38.73 -9.24 38.54
N ASN A 11 -38.35 -8.00 38.24
CA ASN A 11 -39.27 -6.92 37.90
C ASN A 11 -39.16 -6.49 36.43
N SER A 12 -38.17 -6.88 35.71
CA SER A 12 -37.99 -6.58 34.28
C SER A 12 -39.04 -7.31 33.42
N GLY A 13 -39.73 -6.58 32.54
CA GLY A 13 -40.74 -7.10 31.64
C GLY A 13 -42.10 -7.39 32.31
N LYS A 14 -42.24 -7.20 33.62
CA LYS A 14 -43.54 -7.39 34.30
C LYS A 14 -44.46 -6.18 34.12
N ALA A 15 -45.64 -6.38 33.57
CA ALA A 15 -46.65 -5.36 33.47
C ALA A 15 -47.12 -4.88 34.84
N ARG A 16 -47.46 -3.60 34.96
CA ARG A 16 -47.90 -2.91 36.19
C ARG A 16 -49.02 -1.91 35.86
N SER A 17 -49.80 -1.58 36.86
CA SER A 17 -50.86 -0.57 36.71
C SER A 17 -50.30 0.86 36.55
N ASN A 18 -49.21 1.16 37.27
CA ASN A 18 -48.64 2.52 37.32
C ASN A 18 -47.10 2.48 37.16
N VAL A 19 -46.52 3.66 36.90
CA VAL A 19 -45.09 3.88 36.96
C VAL A 19 -44.65 3.77 38.43
N GLU A 20 -43.61 2.96 38.67
CA GLU A 20 -43.00 2.79 39.99
C GLU A 20 -41.59 3.35 40.02
N GLU A 21 -41.24 4.12 41.07
CA GLU A 21 -39.89 4.60 41.28
C GLU A 21 -39.33 3.95 42.54
N VAL A 22 -38.14 3.34 42.44
CA VAL A 22 -37.45 2.71 43.55
C VAL A 22 -36.09 3.36 43.70
N SER A 23 -35.81 3.91 44.86
CA SER A 23 -34.53 4.57 45.19
C SER A 23 -33.48 3.55 45.53
N ASP A 24 -32.24 3.81 45.09
CA ASP A 24 -31.01 3.10 45.52
C ASP A 24 -30.15 4.09 46.33
N ARG A 25 -28.91 3.72 46.58
CA ARG A 25 -27.88 4.55 47.22
C ARG A 25 -27.34 5.61 46.22
N ASP A 26 -26.67 6.63 46.74
CA ASP A 26 -25.94 7.66 45.99
C ASP A 26 -26.76 8.42 44.94
N SER A 27 -28.00 8.71 45.28
CA SER A 27 -28.97 9.45 44.43
C SER A 27 -29.35 8.67 43.13
N LEU A 28 -28.97 7.41 43.02
CA LEU A 28 -29.45 6.52 41.96
C LEU A 28 -30.89 6.07 42.27
N SER A 29 -31.73 5.99 41.27
CA SER A 29 -33.05 5.40 41.34
C SER A 29 -33.37 4.66 40.06
N VAL A 30 -34.38 3.79 40.08
CA VAL A 30 -34.93 3.21 38.88
C VAL A 30 -36.40 3.63 38.71
N ARG A 31 -36.78 3.90 37.49
CA ARG A 31 -38.17 4.07 37.06
C ARG A 31 -38.60 2.86 36.29
N VAL A 32 -39.65 2.20 36.73
CA VAL A 32 -40.26 1.05 36.03
C VAL A 32 -41.52 1.51 35.35
N SER A 33 -41.58 1.36 34.04
CA SER A 33 -42.77 1.69 33.26
C SER A 33 -43.91 0.67 33.45
N PRO A 34 -45.17 0.99 33.09
CA PRO A 34 -46.29 0.05 33.13
C PRO A 34 -46.00 -1.25 32.31
N LYS A 35 -45.19 -1.15 31.26
CA LYS A 35 -44.75 -2.29 30.44
C LYS A 35 -43.57 -3.07 31.00
N GLY A 36 -43.09 -2.74 32.22
CA GLY A 36 -41.97 -3.40 32.90
C GLY A 36 -40.56 -2.98 32.39
N LYS A 37 -40.43 -1.91 31.59
CA LYS A 37 -39.13 -1.35 31.21
C LYS A 37 -38.55 -0.61 32.41
N ILE A 38 -37.34 -1.00 32.81
CA ILE A 38 -36.57 -0.42 33.92
C ILE A 38 -35.56 0.56 33.35
N VAL A 39 -35.56 1.81 33.83
CA VAL A 39 -34.61 2.86 33.47
C VAL A 39 -33.92 3.36 34.73
N PHE A 40 -32.59 3.34 34.75
CA PHE A 40 -31.77 3.92 35.80
C PHE A 40 -31.77 5.43 35.67
N GLN A 41 -31.95 6.17 36.79
CA GLN A 41 -31.99 7.61 36.82
C GLN A 41 -31.11 8.16 37.95
N LEU A 42 -30.33 9.21 37.64
CA LEU A 42 -29.65 10.05 38.63
C LEU A 42 -30.58 11.19 39.02
N ARG A 43 -30.83 11.36 40.35
CA ARG A 43 -31.57 12.47 40.94
C ARG A 43 -30.57 13.42 41.62
N TYR A 44 -30.56 14.69 41.20
CA TYR A 44 -29.59 15.66 41.71
C TYR A 44 -30.23 17.07 41.77
N ARG A 45 -29.62 17.96 42.49
CA ARG A 45 -29.96 19.38 42.50
C ARG A 45 -28.88 20.16 41.77
N TYR A 46 -29.31 21.01 40.83
CA TYR A 46 -28.44 21.94 40.14
C TYR A 46 -29.14 23.31 40.09
N ASP A 47 -28.41 24.36 40.45
CA ASP A 47 -28.96 25.73 40.56
C ASP A 47 -30.28 25.78 41.33
N GLY A 48 -30.32 25.15 42.52
CA GLY A 48 -31.45 25.09 43.42
C GLY A 48 -32.62 24.21 42.97
N ARG A 49 -32.62 23.68 41.73
CA ARG A 49 -33.69 22.88 41.16
C ARG A 49 -33.40 21.38 41.19
N LEU A 50 -34.41 20.58 41.54
CA LEU A 50 -34.31 19.13 41.45
C LEU A 50 -34.37 18.70 40.00
N GLN A 51 -33.35 17.91 39.57
CA GLN A 51 -33.21 17.38 38.25
C GLN A 51 -33.19 15.85 38.23
N ARG A 52 -33.57 15.24 37.10
CA ARG A 52 -33.49 13.80 36.85
C ARG A 52 -32.81 13.56 35.49
N LEU A 53 -31.86 12.66 35.46
CA LEU A 53 -31.15 12.28 34.27
C LEU A 53 -31.20 10.76 34.04
N ASP A 54 -31.74 10.32 32.93
CA ASP A 54 -31.79 8.92 32.54
C ASP A 54 -30.38 8.44 32.19
N LEU A 55 -29.86 7.40 32.90
CA LEU A 55 -28.53 6.83 32.68
C LEU A 55 -28.54 5.73 31.62
N GLY A 56 -29.59 4.95 31.57
CA GLY A 56 -29.75 3.83 30.63
C GLY A 56 -30.80 2.83 31.11
N SER A 57 -31.12 1.84 30.32
CA SER A 57 -32.16 0.86 30.64
C SER A 57 -31.52 -0.53 30.94
N TYR A 58 -32.12 -1.22 31.92
CA TYR A 58 -31.82 -2.63 32.18
C TYR A 58 -32.47 -3.50 31.10
N PRO A 59 -31.85 -4.60 30.59
CA PRO A 59 -30.55 -5.16 31.02
C PRO A 59 -29.33 -4.59 30.28
N ALA A 60 -29.49 -3.68 29.31
CA ALA A 60 -28.38 -3.09 28.55
C ALA A 60 -27.37 -2.37 29.46
N LEU A 61 -27.85 -1.73 30.54
CA LEU A 61 -27.01 -1.19 31.62
C LEU A 61 -27.26 -2.04 32.87
N GLY A 62 -26.22 -2.69 33.41
CA GLY A 62 -26.30 -3.45 34.66
C GLY A 62 -26.18 -2.52 35.90
N LEU A 63 -26.63 -3.02 37.07
CA LEU A 63 -26.66 -2.24 38.33
C LEU A 63 -25.28 -1.69 38.74
N LYS A 64 -24.21 -2.52 38.61
CA LYS A 64 -22.84 -2.10 38.94
C LYS A 64 -22.40 -0.92 38.06
N ALA A 65 -22.65 -0.99 36.77
CA ALA A 65 -22.29 0.06 35.82
C ALA A 65 -23.15 1.33 36.05
N ALA A 66 -24.44 1.18 36.35
CA ALA A 66 -25.33 2.30 36.65
C ALA A 66 -24.87 3.06 37.94
N ARG A 67 -24.43 2.35 38.96
CA ARG A 67 -23.86 2.94 40.16
C ARG A 67 -22.55 3.69 39.88
N ALA A 68 -21.67 3.11 39.11
CA ALA A 68 -20.40 3.75 38.73
C ALA A 68 -20.64 5.04 37.93
N GLU A 69 -21.57 5.01 36.98
CA GLU A 69 -21.92 6.18 36.19
C GLU A 69 -22.61 7.27 37.01
N ALA A 70 -23.49 6.91 37.96
CA ALA A 70 -24.12 7.85 38.86
C ALA A 70 -23.06 8.54 39.78
N GLN A 71 -22.09 7.78 40.28
CA GLN A 71 -20.98 8.32 41.08
C GLN A 71 -20.08 9.25 40.26
N ARG A 72 -19.74 8.88 39.03
CA ARG A 72 -18.94 9.72 38.12
C ARG A 72 -19.62 11.07 37.87
N LEU A 73 -20.89 11.04 37.48
CA LEU A 73 -21.68 12.28 37.22
C LEU A 73 -21.91 13.12 38.48
N LYS A 74 -21.93 12.51 39.66
CA LYS A 74 -21.96 13.21 40.92
C LYS A 74 -20.65 13.94 41.21
N GLY A 75 -19.49 13.32 40.87
CA GLY A 75 -18.22 14.01 40.90
C GLY A 75 -18.13 15.24 40.00
N GLU A 76 -18.71 15.16 38.77
CA GLU A 76 -18.82 16.31 37.86
C GLU A 76 -19.71 17.43 38.49
N LEU A 77 -20.82 17.05 39.14
CA LEU A 77 -21.67 18.00 39.83
C LEU A 77 -20.96 18.72 40.97
N GLU A 78 -20.14 18.02 41.77
CA GLU A 78 -19.30 18.59 42.84
C GLU A 78 -18.28 19.61 42.32
N GLN A 79 -17.86 19.45 41.04
CA GLN A 79 -17.01 20.41 40.33
C GLN A 79 -17.79 21.58 39.71
N GLY A 80 -19.10 21.61 39.89
CA GLY A 80 -19.98 22.67 39.39
C GLY A 80 -20.52 22.43 37.98
N HIS A 81 -20.28 21.25 37.40
CA HIS A 81 -20.76 20.91 36.07
C HIS A 81 -22.16 20.26 36.12
N ASP A 82 -23.10 20.74 35.30
CA ASP A 82 -24.42 20.06 35.16
C ASP A 82 -24.24 18.69 34.44
N PRO A 83 -24.60 17.57 35.08
CA PRO A 83 -24.53 16.23 34.49
C PRO A 83 -25.23 16.07 33.13
N ARG A 84 -26.29 16.85 32.87
CA ARG A 84 -26.97 16.87 31.56
C ARG A 84 -26.11 17.48 30.47
N VAL A 85 -25.46 18.60 30.79
CA VAL A 85 -24.57 19.30 29.86
C VAL A 85 -23.35 18.42 29.58
N VAL A 86 -22.74 17.80 30.60
CA VAL A 86 -21.63 16.88 30.46
C VAL A 86 -21.98 15.74 29.48
N ARG A 87 -23.10 15.05 29.70
CA ARG A 87 -23.54 13.97 28.80
C ARG A 87 -23.91 14.44 27.40
N ALA A 88 -24.50 15.62 27.26
CA ALA A 88 -24.81 16.19 25.95
C ALA A 88 -23.52 16.48 25.16
N LEU A 89 -22.52 17.07 25.79
CA LEU A 89 -21.21 17.33 25.19
C LEU A 89 -20.48 16.03 24.84
N GLU A 90 -20.50 15.02 25.70
CA GLU A 90 -19.94 13.69 25.40
C GLU A 90 -20.62 13.06 24.18
N LYS A 91 -21.94 13.11 24.12
CA LYS A 91 -22.69 12.59 22.96
C LYS A 91 -22.39 13.38 21.69
N GLN A 92 -22.29 14.69 21.80
CA GLN A 92 -21.93 15.55 20.67
C GLN A 92 -20.51 15.26 20.19
N ALA A 93 -19.55 15.12 21.09
CA ALA A 93 -18.18 14.76 20.77
C ALA A 93 -18.09 13.41 20.02
N ILE A 94 -18.92 12.42 20.42
CA ILE A 94 -18.99 11.14 19.71
C ILE A 94 -19.58 11.30 18.31
N LEU A 95 -20.59 12.17 18.13
CA LEU A 95 -21.22 12.40 16.83
C LEU A 95 -20.33 13.24 15.89
N GLU A 96 -19.50 14.12 16.45
CA GLU A 96 -18.58 14.98 15.72
C GLU A 96 -17.21 14.33 15.50
N ALA A 97 -16.91 13.23 16.21
CA ALA A 97 -15.66 12.50 16.05
C ALA A 97 -15.51 11.97 14.62
N ASP A 98 -14.42 12.31 13.98
CA ASP A 98 -14.06 11.73 12.68
C ASP A 98 -13.99 10.20 12.78
N SER A 99 -14.72 9.52 11.92
CA SER A 99 -14.55 8.07 11.77
C SER A 99 -13.19 7.75 11.14
N ILE A 100 -12.72 6.50 11.25
CA ILE A 100 -11.51 6.04 10.55
C ILE A 100 -11.59 6.32 9.05
N GLU A 101 -12.75 6.11 8.43
CA GLU A 101 -12.94 6.40 7.01
C GLU A 101 -12.89 7.90 6.72
N SER A 102 -13.55 8.74 7.54
CA SER A 102 -13.50 10.21 7.40
C SER A 102 -12.06 10.72 7.52
N LEU A 103 -11.33 10.30 8.57
CA LEU A 103 -9.92 10.64 8.77
C LEU A 103 -9.04 10.20 7.59
N PHE A 104 -9.28 8.99 7.08
CA PHE A 104 -8.55 8.48 5.91
C PHE A 104 -8.81 9.34 4.68
N ARG A 105 -10.07 9.68 4.37
CA ARG A 105 -10.41 10.47 3.18
C ARG A 105 -9.82 11.88 3.25
N GLN A 106 -9.83 12.51 4.41
CA GLN A 106 -9.16 13.80 4.63
C GLN A 106 -7.65 13.69 4.37
N TRP A 107 -6.98 12.69 4.97
CA TRP A 107 -5.55 12.44 4.74
C TRP A 107 -5.25 12.08 3.28
N TYR A 108 -6.12 11.30 2.64
CA TYR A 108 -5.96 10.88 1.26
C TYR A 108 -5.93 12.08 0.31
N GLU A 109 -6.89 12.98 0.41
CA GLU A 109 -6.93 14.19 -0.44
C GLU A 109 -5.82 15.18 -0.10
N ALA A 110 -5.59 15.44 1.18
CA ALA A 110 -4.61 16.42 1.61
C ALA A 110 -3.16 16.00 1.35
N TYR A 111 -2.85 14.72 1.48
CA TYR A 111 -1.47 14.22 1.44
C TYR A 111 -1.23 13.08 0.47
N CYS A 112 -2.01 11.98 0.56
CA CYS A 112 -1.71 10.73 -0.13
C CYS A 112 -1.73 10.90 -1.64
N LYS A 113 -2.78 11.47 -2.18
CA LYS A 113 -3.01 11.72 -3.61
C LYS A 113 -1.92 12.59 -4.23
N LYS A 114 -1.42 13.58 -3.49
CA LYS A 114 -0.36 14.50 -3.96
C LYS A 114 1.04 13.89 -3.91
N ASN A 115 1.30 13.00 -2.95
CA ASN A 115 2.66 12.56 -2.65
C ASN A 115 2.95 11.10 -3.04
N LYS A 116 1.93 10.27 -3.27
CA LYS A 116 2.11 8.85 -3.59
C LYS A 116 1.63 8.51 -5.01
N LYS A 117 2.53 8.05 -5.87
CA LYS A 117 2.16 7.58 -7.22
C LYS A 117 1.12 6.44 -7.19
N GLY A 118 1.20 5.56 -6.21
CA GLY A 118 0.30 4.42 -6.02
C GLY A 118 -0.87 4.72 -5.06
N HIS A 119 -1.36 5.96 -5.00
CA HIS A 119 -2.43 6.36 -4.08
C HIS A 119 -3.73 5.56 -4.31
N HIS A 120 -4.06 5.19 -5.54
CA HIS A 120 -5.21 4.34 -5.85
C HIS A 120 -5.13 2.97 -5.17
N ASP A 121 -3.94 2.34 -5.16
CA ASP A 121 -3.75 1.06 -4.46
C ASP A 121 -3.87 1.21 -2.94
N VAL A 122 -3.48 2.38 -2.41
CA VAL A 122 -3.66 2.70 -0.98
C VAL A 122 -5.13 2.80 -0.66
N LEU A 123 -5.89 3.59 -1.43
CA LEU A 123 -7.35 3.73 -1.26
C LEU A 123 -8.03 2.35 -1.33
N ARG A 124 -7.77 1.60 -2.41
CA ARG A 124 -8.37 0.28 -2.61
C ARG A 124 -8.05 -0.69 -1.47
N SER A 125 -6.83 -0.64 -0.91
CA SER A 125 -6.49 -1.51 0.23
C SER A 125 -7.29 -1.18 1.49
N PHE A 126 -7.61 0.09 1.70
CA PHE A 126 -8.45 0.52 2.83
C PHE A 126 -9.94 0.20 2.59
N GLU A 127 -10.45 0.45 1.40
CA GLU A 127 -11.84 0.12 1.02
C GLU A 127 -12.14 -1.39 1.16
N LEU A 128 -11.20 -2.24 0.79
CA LEU A 128 -11.42 -3.69 0.83
C LEU A 128 -11.15 -4.32 2.20
N HIS A 129 -10.22 -3.78 2.99
CA HIS A 129 -9.71 -4.48 4.16
C HIS A 129 -9.86 -3.72 5.48
N VAL A 130 -10.03 -2.40 5.47
CA VAL A 130 -10.11 -1.57 6.68
C VAL A 130 -11.52 -1.07 6.90
N PHE A 131 -12.11 -0.38 5.92
CA PHE A 131 -13.42 0.25 6.09
C PHE A 131 -14.56 -0.71 6.44
N PRO A 132 -14.65 -1.93 5.89
CA PRO A 132 -15.72 -2.86 6.25
C PRO A 132 -15.69 -3.31 7.71
N ARG A 133 -14.57 -3.14 8.42
CA ARG A 133 -14.39 -3.61 9.80
C ARG A 133 -14.43 -2.46 10.82
N ILE A 134 -13.64 -1.43 10.60
CA ILE A 134 -13.44 -0.33 11.54
C ILE A 134 -13.70 1.06 10.92
N GLY A 135 -14.08 1.13 9.65
CA GLY A 135 -14.24 2.39 8.92
C GLY A 135 -15.23 3.37 9.56
N SER A 136 -16.35 2.86 10.09
CA SER A 136 -17.39 3.64 10.74
C SER A 136 -17.11 3.98 12.21
N LEU A 137 -16.09 3.36 12.82
CA LEU A 137 -15.76 3.61 14.22
C LEU A 137 -15.08 4.97 14.39
N PRO A 138 -15.36 5.70 15.50
CA PRO A 138 -14.66 6.94 15.82
C PRO A 138 -13.16 6.71 15.90
N ALA A 139 -12.38 7.50 15.17
CA ALA A 139 -10.93 7.28 15.03
C ALA A 139 -10.15 7.42 16.33
N ASP A 140 -10.66 8.18 17.29
CA ASP A 140 -10.10 8.34 18.63
C ASP A 140 -10.42 7.18 19.59
N LYS A 141 -11.37 6.32 19.23
CA LYS A 141 -11.81 5.17 20.04
C LYS A 141 -11.30 3.83 19.54
N VAL A 142 -10.81 3.76 18.29
CA VAL A 142 -10.25 2.50 17.78
C VAL A 142 -8.96 2.16 18.51
N THR A 143 -9.00 1.03 19.22
CA THR A 143 -7.92 0.55 20.06
C THR A 143 -6.80 -0.12 19.26
N LEU A 144 -5.63 -0.28 19.89
CA LEU A 144 -4.55 -1.08 19.33
C LEU A 144 -5.01 -2.52 19.01
N HIS A 145 -5.83 -3.12 19.87
CA HIS A 145 -6.31 -4.48 19.68
C HIS A 145 -7.14 -4.64 18.40
N GLU A 146 -8.03 -3.71 18.11
CA GLU A 146 -8.83 -3.74 16.87
C GLU A 146 -7.98 -3.60 15.61
N TRP A 147 -6.94 -2.75 15.66
CA TRP A 147 -5.98 -2.65 14.58
C TRP A 147 -5.16 -3.92 14.39
N LEU A 148 -4.67 -4.54 15.48
CA LEU A 148 -3.90 -5.78 15.43
C LEU A 148 -4.74 -6.94 14.89
N ASP A 149 -5.99 -7.13 15.36
CA ASP A 149 -6.90 -8.17 14.85
C ASP A 149 -7.11 -8.05 13.33
N LEU A 150 -7.28 -6.82 12.83
CA LEU A 150 -7.40 -6.55 11.40
C LEU A 150 -6.11 -6.86 10.64
N LEU A 151 -4.96 -6.43 11.17
CA LEU A 151 -3.66 -6.57 10.51
C LEU A 151 -3.19 -8.02 10.50
N GLU A 152 -3.34 -8.75 11.60
CA GLU A 152 -2.97 -10.17 11.72
C GLU A 152 -3.81 -11.06 10.78
N LYS A 153 -5.12 -10.85 10.72
CA LYS A 153 -6.01 -11.55 9.78
C LYS A 153 -5.61 -11.32 8.32
N ASN A 154 -5.18 -10.12 7.99
CA ASN A 154 -4.67 -9.82 6.65
C ASN A 154 -3.25 -10.39 6.44
N ALA A 155 -2.39 -10.38 7.45
CA ALA A 155 -1.02 -10.89 7.36
C ALA A 155 -1.00 -12.41 7.11
N ALA A 156 -1.90 -13.16 7.72
CA ALA A 156 -2.02 -14.60 7.53
C ALA A 156 -2.32 -15.00 6.07
N VAL A 157 -3.06 -14.18 5.32
CA VAL A 157 -3.49 -14.50 3.94
C VAL A 157 -2.72 -13.69 2.90
N ARG A 158 -2.43 -12.42 3.18
CA ARG A 158 -1.85 -11.45 2.24
C ARG A 158 -0.86 -10.54 2.96
N PRO A 159 0.33 -11.03 3.35
CA PRO A 159 1.30 -10.28 4.16
C PRO A 159 1.71 -8.93 3.53
N GLY A 160 1.83 -8.86 2.21
CA GLY A 160 2.16 -7.61 1.50
C GLY A 160 1.05 -6.54 1.59
N ILE A 161 -0.21 -6.95 1.69
CA ILE A 161 -1.34 -6.03 1.90
C ILE A 161 -1.35 -5.54 3.34
N ALA A 162 -1.14 -6.42 4.32
CA ALA A 162 -1.06 -6.06 5.73
C ALA A 162 0.08 -5.04 5.98
N ASP A 163 1.28 -5.26 5.44
CA ASP A 163 2.40 -4.30 5.51
C ASP A 163 2.05 -2.94 4.88
N ARG A 164 1.35 -2.94 3.74
CA ARG A 164 0.87 -1.72 3.09
C ARG A 164 -0.14 -0.98 3.96
N ILE A 165 -1.12 -1.68 4.52
CA ILE A 165 -2.12 -1.10 5.41
C ILE A 165 -1.45 -0.51 6.64
N LEU A 166 -0.59 -1.26 7.35
CA LEU A 166 0.14 -0.80 8.51
C LEU A 166 0.92 0.49 8.21
N THR A 167 1.72 0.47 7.13
CA THR A 167 2.53 1.63 6.74
C THR A 167 1.68 2.88 6.50
N ASN A 168 0.54 2.73 5.80
CA ASN A 168 -0.33 3.86 5.46
C ASN A 168 -1.21 4.28 6.64
N ALA A 169 -1.68 3.35 7.47
CA ALA A 169 -2.42 3.65 8.70
C ALA A 169 -1.55 4.43 9.69
N LYS A 170 -0.31 4.00 9.92
CA LYS A 170 0.66 4.76 10.76
C LYS A 170 0.83 6.20 10.26
N GLN A 171 0.94 6.38 8.95
CA GLN A 171 1.13 7.71 8.37
C GLN A 171 -0.13 8.57 8.47
N MET A 172 -1.31 8.00 8.22
CA MET A 172 -2.62 8.65 8.36
C MET A 172 -2.86 9.08 9.82
N LEU A 173 -2.68 8.17 10.77
CA LEU A 173 -2.87 8.46 12.20
C LEU A 173 -1.87 9.53 12.68
N LYS A 174 -0.59 9.43 12.30
CA LYS A 174 0.40 10.49 12.59
C LYS A 174 0.00 11.85 12.02
N TRP A 175 -0.60 11.86 10.83
CA TRP A 175 -1.12 13.08 10.21
C TRP A 175 -2.32 13.64 11.00
N GLY A 176 -3.23 12.78 11.47
CA GLY A 176 -4.37 13.13 12.32
C GLY A 176 -3.95 13.72 13.68
N VAL A 177 -2.98 13.08 14.34
CA VAL A 177 -2.43 13.60 15.62
C VAL A 177 -1.82 14.98 15.44
N LYS A 178 -1.04 15.21 14.38
CA LYS A 178 -0.45 16.53 14.09
C LYS A 178 -1.50 17.62 13.85
N ARG A 179 -2.72 17.26 13.46
CA ARG A 179 -3.84 18.19 13.24
C ARG A 179 -4.83 18.22 14.38
N ARG A 180 -4.53 17.51 15.47
CA ARG A 180 -5.41 17.39 16.64
C ARG A 180 -6.80 16.82 16.33
N LEU A 181 -6.91 16.03 15.26
CA LEU A 181 -8.13 15.29 14.91
C LEU A 181 -8.32 14.05 15.77
N ILE A 182 -7.20 13.47 16.23
CA ILE A 182 -7.16 12.34 17.17
C ILE A 182 -6.06 12.59 18.22
N PRO A 183 -6.21 12.04 19.44
CA PRO A 183 -5.27 12.32 20.53
C PRO A 183 -3.92 11.59 20.38
N ASN A 184 -3.93 10.36 19.85
CA ASN A 184 -2.72 9.53 19.74
C ASN A 184 -2.76 8.64 18.51
N ASN A 185 -1.64 7.98 18.25
CA ASN A 185 -1.51 6.95 17.20
C ASN A 185 -1.21 5.61 17.87
N PRO A 186 -2.18 4.68 17.98
CA PRO A 186 -1.97 3.40 18.62
C PRO A 186 -0.98 2.48 17.89
N LEU A 187 -0.69 2.75 16.63
CA LEU A 187 0.21 1.93 15.80
C LEU A 187 1.67 2.38 15.82
N VAL A 188 2.03 3.43 16.57
CA VAL A 188 3.36 4.07 16.46
C VAL A 188 4.51 3.07 16.60
N GLU A 189 4.44 2.17 17.57
CA GLU A 189 5.49 1.19 17.89
C GLU A 189 5.37 -0.11 17.08
N ILE A 190 4.25 -0.37 16.41
CA ILE A 190 4.02 -1.65 15.73
C ILE A 190 4.95 -1.81 14.52
N ASN A 191 5.64 -2.94 14.44
CA ASN A 191 6.55 -3.30 13.37
C ASN A 191 6.02 -4.51 12.57
N ALA A 192 6.00 -4.40 11.25
CA ALA A 192 5.51 -5.47 10.40
C ALA A 192 6.29 -6.78 10.53
N ARG A 193 7.60 -6.72 10.79
CA ARG A 193 8.47 -7.90 10.91
C ARG A 193 8.32 -8.58 12.27
N GLU A 194 8.30 -7.79 13.34
CA GLU A 194 8.33 -8.28 14.72
C GLU A 194 6.93 -8.66 15.20
N ASP A 195 5.97 -7.76 15.03
CA ASP A 195 4.63 -7.94 15.58
C ASP A 195 3.70 -8.73 14.63
N LEU A 196 3.83 -8.54 13.31
CA LEU A 196 3.00 -9.25 12.33
C LEU A 196 3.72 -10.41 11.66
N GLN A 197 4.97 -10.69 12.03
CA GLN A 197 5.84 -11.75 11.48
C GLN A 197 5.96 -11.70 9.93
N ILE A 198 5.79 -10.52 9.34
CA ILE A 198 5.88 -10.33 7.89
C ILE A 198 7.34 -10.27 7.48
N LYS A 199 7.85 -11.37 6.96
CA LYS A 199 9.18 -11.44 6.36
C LYS A 199 9.13 -10.83 4.95
N LYS A 200 9.77 -9.69 4.74
CA LYS A 200 10.02 -9.19 3.38
C LYS A 200 11.12 -10.06 2.76
N VAL A 201 10.74 -11.06 2.02
CA VAL A 201 11.68 -11.76 1.16
C VAL A 201 12.02 -10.79 0.03
N ALA A 202 13.16 -10.14 0.09
CA ALA A 202 13.69 -9.45 -1.06
C ALA A 202 13.91 -10.51 -2.14
N GLY A 203 13.08 -10.48 -3.18
CA GLY A 203 13.27 -11.41 -4.29
C GLY A 203 14.69 -11.25 -4.82
N SER A 204 15.56 -12.22 -4.56
CA SER A 204 16.96 -12.24 -5.00
C SER A 204 17.14 -12.93 -6.34
N ARG A 205 16.04 -13.33 -7.01
CA ARG A 205 16.11 -14.12 -8.24
C ARG A 205 16.80 -13.35 -9.36
N SER A 206 17.82 -13.96 -9.89
CA SER A 206 18.49 -13.66 -11.17
C SER A 206 18.37 -14.89 -12.05
N LEU A 207 18.04 -14.74 -13.31
CA LEU A 207 17.95 -15.86 -14.23
C LEU A 207 19.34 -16.41 -14.50
N SER A 208 19.47 -17.74 -14.48
CA SER A 208 20.69 -18.43 -14.90
C SER A 208 20.93 -18.28 -16.39
N GLU A 209 22.12 -18.65 -16.86
CA GLU A 209 22.47 -18.65 -18.30
C GLU A 209 21.49 -19.51 -19.10
N ASP A 210 21.24 -20.75 -18.69
CA ASP A 210 20.26 -21.65 -19.34
C ASP A 210 18.86 -21.03 -19.36
N GLU A 211 18.41 -20.45 -18.27
CA GLU A 211 17.11 -19.77 -18.21
C GLU A 211 17.03 -18.57 -19.17
N VAL A 212 18.08 -17.75 -19.27
CA VAL A 212 18.16 -16.63 -20.21
C VAL A 212 18.07 -17.12 -21.65
N VAL A 213 18.80 -18.18 -21.98
CA VAL A 213 18.75 -18.80 -23.32
C VAL A 213 17.34 -19.28 -23.65
N ARG A 214 16.66 -19.96 -22.72
CA ARG A 214 15.27 -20.42 -22.90
C ARG A 214 14.31 -19.25 -23.05
N VAL A 215 14.47 -18.19 -22.24
CA VAL A 215 13.66 -16.97 -22.35
C VAL A 215 13.83 -16.34 -23.74
N LEU A 216 15.06 -16.18 -24.22
CA LEU A 216 15.33 -15.62 -25.55
C LEU A 216 14.74 -16.49 -26.66
N ARG A 217 14.84 -17.82 -26.56
CA ARG A 217 14.23 -18.76 -27.49
C ARG A 217 12.70 -18.65 -27.47
N ALA A 218 12.08 -18.58 -26.30
CA ALA A 218 10.64 -18.39 -26.18
C ALA A 218 10.19 -17.06 -26.79
N ILE A 219 10.95 -15.96 -26.54
CA ILE A 219 10.69 -14.65 -27.16
C ILE A 219 10.70 -14.78 -28.70
N GLU A 220 11.66 -15.49 -29.29
CA GLU A 220 11.78 -15.61 -30.73
C GLU A 220 10.73 -16.50 -31.35
N ARG A 221 10.53 -17.70 -30.80
CA ARG A 221 9.68 -18.74 -31.39
C ARG A 221 8.19 -18.63 -31.04
N SER A 222 7.85 -17.89 -29.99
CA SER A 222 6.45 -17.73 -29.59
C SER A 222 5.65 -16.85 -30.57
N ARG A 223 4.31 -16.98 -30.53
CA ARG A 223 3.38 -16.12 -31.25
C ARG A 223 3.14 -14.77 -30.54
N MET A 224 4.02 -14.40 -29.61
CA MET A 224 3.95 -13.11 -28.91
C MET A 224 4.06 -11.96 -29.93
N ALA A 225 3.25 -10.91 -29.75
CA ALA A 225 3.32 -9.71 -30.58
C ALA A 225 4.75 -9.13 -30.60
N LEU A 226 5.23 -8.71 -31.77
CA LEU A 226 6.61 -8.24 -31.96
C LEU A 226 7.00 -7.12 -30.98
N LYS A 227 6.08 -6.19 -30.71
CA LYS A 227 6.31 -5.13 -29.70
C LYS A 227 6.66 -5.69 -28.31
N ASN A 228 6.01 -6.78 -27.89
CA ASN A 228 6.28 -7.40 -26.59
C ASN A 228 7.62 -8.15 -26.57
N LYS A 229 7.99 -8.75 -27.72
CA LYS A 229 9.32 -9.37 -27.91
C LYS A 229 10.42 -8.32 -27.78
N LEU A 230 10.28 -7.20 -28.44
CA LEU A 230 11.22 -6.07 -28.39
C LEU A 230 11.27 -5.46 -26.97
N PHE A 231 10.13 -5.34 -26.31
CA PHE A 231 10.07 -4.83 -24.95
C PHE A 231 10.87 -5.69 -23.98
N LEU A 232 10.70 -7.01 -24.02
CA LEU A 232 11.45 -7.94 -23.18
C LEU A 232 12.96 -7.91 -23.48
N LYS A 233 13.34 -7.90 -24.78
CA LYS A 233 14.75 -7.81 -25.19
C LYS A 233 15.40 -6.54 -24.68
N LEU A 234 14.78 -5.38 -24.86
CA LEU A 234 15.29 -4.09 -24.41
C LEU A 234 15.36 -4.00 -22.87
N CYS A 235 14.36 -4.58 -22.16
CA CYS A 235 14.42 -4.68 -20.70
C CYS A 235 15.62 -5.50 -20.23
N LEU A 236 15.93 -6.61 -20.89
CA LEU A 236 17.08 -7.46 -20.56
C LEU A 236 18.41 -6.77 -20.91
N ILE A 237 18.50 -6.16 -22.09
CA ILE A 237 19.74 -5.53 -22.56
C ILE A 237 20.11 -4.33 -21.69
N TYR A 238 19.18 -3.40 -21.49
CA TYR A 238 19.45 -2.19 -20.69
C TYR A 238 19.36 -2.41 -19.19
N GLY A 239 18.82 -3.52 -18.70
CA GLY A 239 18.53 -3.70 -17.27
C GLY A 239 17.58 -2.60 -16.74
N CYS A 240 16.78 -1.98 -17.59
CA CYS A 240 15.94 -0.84 -17.25
C CYS A 240 14.71 -1.27 -16.41
N ARG A 241 14.14 -0.34 -15.65
CA ARG A 241 12.82 -0.59 -15.07
C ARG A 241 11.77 -0.59 -16.17
N ASN A 242 10.83 -1.53 -16.11
CA ASN A 242 9.77 -1.63 -17.12
C ASN A 242 9.01 -0.31 -17.30
N GLY A 243 8.84 0.47 -16.22
CA GLY A 243 8.19 1.78 -16.28
C GLY A 243 8.99 2.82 -17.07
N GLU A 244 10.31 2.75 -17.08
CA GLU A 244 11.18 3.65 -17.86
C GLU A 244 10.97 3.43 -19.36
N LEU A 245 10.96 2.17 -19.78
CA LEU A 245 10.77 1.80 -21.18
C LEU A 245 9.31 1.96 -21.63
N ARG A 246 8.35 1.62 -20.77
CA ARG A 246 6.91 1.78 -21.04
C ARG A 246 6.52 3.23 -21.28
N ALA A 247 7.12 4.16 -20.53
CA ALA A 247 6.85 5.59 -20.64
C ALA A 247 7.82 6.30 -21.63
N ALA A 248 8.63 5.54 -22.37
CA ALA A 248 9.55 6.12 -23.33
C ALA A 248 8.80 6.68 -24.55
N GLU A 249 9.10 7.93 -24.86
CA GLU A 249 8.63 8.60 -26.08
C GLU A 249 9.72 8.54 -27.15
N LYS A 250 9.31 8.63 -28.42
CA LYS A 250 10.25 8.60 -29.56
C LYS A 250 11.24 9.75 -29.51
N THR A 251 10.81 10.91 -29.02
CA THR A 251 11.63 12.12 -28.83
C THR A 251 12.74 11.96 -27.81
N HIS A 252 12.65 10.93 -26.95
CA HIS A 252 13.70 10.64 -25.97
C HIS A 252 14.95 9.98 -26.58
N PHE A 253 14.90 9.57 -27.86
CA PHE A 253 15.99 8.85 -28.54
C PHE A 253 16.63 9.74 -29.61
N ASP A 254 17.84 10.22 -29.34
CA ASP A 254 18.66 10.96 -30.27
C ASP A 254 19.69 10.01 -30.93
N PHE A 255 19.41 9.59 -32.15
CA PHE A 255 20.29 8.66 -32.90
C PHE A 255 21.56 9.35 -33.40
N LYS A 256 21.58 10.68 -33.57
CA LYS A 256 22.81 11.40 -33.96
C LYS A 256 23.78 11.45 -32.81
N LYS A 257 23.28 11.73 -31.60
CA LYS A 257 24.07 11.70 -30.34
C LYS A 257 24.23 10.30 -29.76
N ARG A 258 23.54 9.30 -30.33
CA ARG A 258 23.50 7.91 -29.83
C ARG A 258 23.06 7.85 -28.35
N LEU A 259 21.98 8.54 -28.02
CA LEU A 259 21.58 8.76 -26.64
C LEU A 259 20.09 8.53 -26.45
N TRP A 260 19.75 7.74 -25.45
CA TRP A 260 18.42 7.64 -24.88
C TRP A 260 18.36 8.44 -23.57
N THR A 261 17.62 9.54 -23.58
CA THR A 261 17.39 10.43 -22.44
C THR A 261 16.08 10.08 -21.76
N ILE A 262 16.12 9.63 -20.51
CA ILE A 262 14.93 9.32 -19.72
C ILE A 262 14.63 10.53 -18.83
N PRO A 263 13.50 11.24 -19.05
CA PRO A 263 13.15 12.42 -18.27
C PRO A 263 13.02 12.12 -16.76
N PRO A 264 13.23 13.11 -15.88
CA PRO A 264 13.10 12.92 -14.44
C PRO A 264 11.75 12.37 -13.99
N ALA A 265 10.66 12.71 -14.68
CA ALA A 265 9.32 12.21 -14.42
C ALA A 265 9.19 10.69 -14.63
N ASN A 266 10.01 10.10 -15.50
CA ASN A 266 9.88 8.72 -15.98
C ASN A 266 10.76 7.71 -15.24
N HIS A 267 11.62 8.15 -14.30
CA HIS A 267 12.41 7.22 -13.48
C HIS A 267 12.32 7.51 -11.99
N LYS A 268 12.64 6.48 -11.17
CA LYS A 268 12.36 6.48 -9.73
C LYS A 268 13.05 7.62 -8.97
N LEU A 269 14.30 7.90 -9.30
CA LEU A 269 15.10 8.94 -8.62
C LEU A 269 14.91 10.33 -9.21
N GLY A 270 14.34 10.47 -10.39
CA GLY A 270 14.20 11.73 -11.10
C GLY A 270 13.44 12.79 -10.32
N LYS A 271 12.36 12.42 -9.61
CA LYS A 271 11.61 13.37 -8.77
C LYS A 271 12.46 14.02 -7.66
N SER A 272 13.44 13.30 -7.14
CA SER A 272 14.30 13.81 -6.06
C SER A 272 15.59 14.45 -6.55
N SER A 273 16.09 14.03 -7.73
CA SER A 273 17.33 14.57 -8.29
C SER A 273 17.13 15.73 -9.27
N GLY A 274 15.95 15.82 -9.88
CA GLY A 274 15.68 16.74 -11.00
C GLY A 274 16.46 16.42 -12.29
N LYS A 275 17.36 15.41 -12.26
CA LYS A 275 18.27 15.10 -13.38
C LYS A 275 17.68 13.98 -14.25
N PRO A 276 17.87 14.02 -15.59
CA PRO A 276 17.54 12.90 -16.47
C PRO A 276 18.48 11.71 -16.22
N LEU A 277 18.04 10.50 -16.65
CA LEU A 277 18.90 9.33 -16.72
C LEU A 277 19.30 9.10 -18.17
N LEU A 278 20.60 9.00 -18.43
CA LEU A 278 21.18 8.86 -19.77
C LEU A 278 21.61 7.43 -20.02
N ARG A 279 21.34 6.91 -21.24
CA ARG A 279 21.78 5.60 -21.69
C ARG A 279 22.30 5.67 -23.13
N PRO A 280 23.43 5.06 -23.47
CA PRO A 280 23.93 5.04 -24.82
C PRO A 280 23.06 4.16 -25.74
N ILE A 281 22.87 4.57 -26.97
CA ILE A 281 22.35 3.73 -28.06
C ILE A 281 23.55 3.16 -28.78
N THR A 282 23.65 1.82 -28.80
CA THR A 282 24.74 1.11 -29.47
C THR A 282 24.28 0.52 -30.80
N ASP A 283 25.21 0.03 -31.63
CA ASP A 283 24.88 -0.66 -32.89
C ASP A 283 23.99 -1.88 -32.68
N GLN A 284 24.07 -2.50 -31.50
CA GLN A 284 23.25 -3.67 -31.14
C GLN A 284 21.83 -3.28 -30.74
N THR A 285 21.63 -2.09 -30.16
CA THR A 285 20.34 -1.66 -29.63
C THR A 285 19.55 -0.79 -30.58
N GLU A 286 20.21 -0.03 -31.46
CA GLU A 286 19.59 0.87 -32.42
C GLU A 286 18.56 0.17 -33.32
N PRO A 287 18.84 -1.01 -33.94
CA PRO A 287 17.87 -1.70 -34.78
C PRO A 287 16.60 -2.07 -34.04
N LEU A 288 16.72 -2.52 -32.78
CA LEU A 288 15.56 -2.90 -31.95
C LEU A 288 14.67 -1.69 -31.61
N ILE A 289 15.30 -0.52 -31.33
CA ILE A 289 14.60 0.70 -31.03
C ILE A 289 13.88 1.22 -32.28
N ARG A 290 14.55 1.24 -33.45
CA ARG A 290 13.95 1.67 -34.71
C ARG A 290 12.78 0.77 -35.13
N GLU A 291 12.91 -0.54 -34.95
CA GLU A 291 11.82 -1.50 -35.20
C GLU A 291 10.61 -1.22 -34.29
N ALA A 292 10.84 -0.96 -33.00
CA ALA A 292 9.78 -0.58 -32.06
C ALA A 292 9.09 0.74 -32.49
N MET A 293 9.86 1.73 -32.96
CA MET A 293 9.32 2.99 -33.50
C MET A 293 8.43 2.77 -34.75
N THR A 294 8.82 1.85 -35.59
CA THR A 294 8.04 1.50 -36.78
C THR A 294 6.70 0.85 -36.44
N LEU A 295 6.67 0.02 -35.40
CA LEU A 295 5.44 -0.64 -34.91
C LEU A 295 4.45 0.34 -34.28
N SER A 296 4.94 1.47 -33.73
CA SER A 296 4.12 2.48 -33.07
C SER A 296 3.96 3.77 -33.88
N LYS A 297 3.87 3.68 -35.24
CA LYS A 297 3.94 4.79 -36.19
C LYS A 297 3.21 6.08 -35.76
N GLU A 298 1.96 5.95 -35.36
CA GLU A 298 1.08 7.08 -35.08
C GLU A 298 1.12 7.57 -33.61
N SER A 299 1.89 6.92 -32.77
CA SER A 299 2.03 7.29 -31.36
C SER A 299 3.32 8.05 -31.11
N THR A 300 3.30 8.93 -30.12
CA THR A 300 4.50 9.54 -29.53
C THR A 300 5.30 8.54 -28.72
N PHE A 301 4.64 7.53 -28.13
CA PHE A 301 5.26 6.50 -27.30
C PHE A 301 5.94 5.41 -28.14
N LEU A 302 7.05 4.89 -27.62
CA LEU A 302 7.76 3.77 -28.24
C LEU A 302 6.96 2.46 -28.15
N PHE A 303 6.26 2.23 -27.04
CA PHE A 303 5.40 1.07 -26.81
C PHE A 303 3.99 1.49 -26.43
N THR A 304 3.00 0.98 -27.15
CA THR A 304 1.59 1.35 -27.02
C THR A 304 0.71 0.18 -26.63
N ASN A 305 -0.49 0.47 -26.12
CA ASN A 305 -1.56 -0.51 -26.03
C ASN A 305 -2.02 -0.94 -27.44
N ASN A 306 -2.69 -2.09 -27.54
CA ASN A 306 -3.29 -2.53 -28.79
C ASN A 306 -4.41 -1.55 -29.22
N GLY A 307 -4.31 -1.04 -30.46
CA GLY A 307 -5.32 -0.14 -30.99
C GLY A 307 -5.38 1.26 -30.37
N SER A 308 -4.39 1.65 -29.57
CA SER A 308 -4.32 2.96 -28.91
C SER A 308 -3.01 3.69 -29.23
N LYS A 309 -3.06 5.02 -29.19
CA LYS A 309 -1.87 5.89 -29.28
C LYS A 309 -1.21 6.11 -27.92
N ASP A 310 -1.86 5.65 -26.83
CA ASP A 310 -1.36 5.82 -25.47
C ASP A 310 -0.22 4.86 -25.14
N ALA A 311 0.57 5.22 -24.12
CA ALA A 311 1.62 4.36 -23.59
C ALA A 311 1.08 2.99 -23.19
N MET A 312 1.88 1.94 -23.35
CA MET A 312 1.58 0.60 -22.87
C MET A 312 1.11 0.64 -21.40
N GLY A 313 0.00 -0.02 -21.08
CA GLY A 313 -0.58 -0.05 -19.72
C GLY A 313 0.37 -0.63 -18.68
N THR A 314 0.20 -0.22 -17.44
CA THR A 314 1.11 -0.62 -16.32
C THR A 314 1.13 -2.12 -16.06
N SER A 315 0.02 -2.82 -16.27
CA SER A 315 -0.12 -4.26 -16.06
C SER A 315 0.35 -5.11 -17.25
N ALA A 316 0.38 -4.55 -18.46
CA ALA A 316 0.72 -5.30 -19.67
C ALA A 316 2.11 -5.96 -19.63
N PRO A 317 3.19 -5.29 -19.20
CA PRO A 317 4.49 -5.93 -19.07
C PRO A 317 4.53 -7.04 -18.02
N LEU A 318 3.70 -6.96 -16.99
CA LEU A 318 3.72 -7.91 -15.87
C LEU A 318 3.23 -9.31 -16.26
N ALA A 319 2.45 -9.42 -17.32
CA ALA A 319 1.97 -10.69 -17.86
C ALA A 319 2.99 -11.39 -18.78
N LEU A 320 4.01 -10.67 -19.28
CA LEU A 320 4.96 -11.23 -20.27
C LEU A 320 5.80 -12.39 -19.72
N PRO A 321 6.32 -12.35 -18.47
CA PRO A 321 7.01 -13.49 -17.89
C PRO A 321 6.15 -14.75 -17.83
N TYR A 322 4.90 -14.62 -17.42
CA TYR A 322 3.95 -15.74 -17.39
C TYR A 322 3.76 -16.35 -18.78
N ASN A 323 3.60 -15.53 -19.81
CA ASN A 323 3.45 -16.00 -21.18
C ASN A 323 4.69 -16.77 -21.67
N VAL A 324 5.90 -16.32 -21.31
CA VAL A 324 7.15 -17.02 -21.60
C VAL A 324 7.20 -18.37 -20.88
N MET A 325 6.90 -18.42 -19.57
CA MET A 325 6.87 -19.67 -18.80
C MET A 325 5.85 -20.67 -19.37
N GLN A 326 4.65 -20.21 -19.76
CA GLN A 326 3.63 -21.05 -20.38
C GLN A 326 4.10 -21.61 -21.74
N TRP A 327 4.84 -20.80 -22.53
CA TRP A 327 5.39 -21.26 -23.79
C TRP A 327 6.44 -22.36 -23.55
N LEU A 328 7.36 -22.19 -22.61
CA LEU A 328 8.41 -23.17 -22.24
C LEU A 328 7.78 -24.47 -21.75
N ARG A 329 6.78 -24.39 -20.90
CA ARG A 329 6.04 -25.56 -20.39
C ARG A 329 5.40 -26.37 -21.53
N ARG A 330 4.78 -25.70 -22.49
CA ARG A 330 4.06 -26.34 -23.59
C ARG A 330 4.99 -26.95 -24.65
N HIS A 331 6.06 -26.23 -25.00
CA HIS A 331 6.89 -26.56 -26.17
C HIS A 331 8.21 -27.24 -25.80
N GLU A 332 8.76 -26.96 -24.62
CA GLU A 332 10.02 -27.54 -24.15
C GLU A 332 9.84 -28.49 -22.94
N LYS A 333 8.61 -28.63 -22.43
CA LYS A 333 8.32 -29.42 -21.20
C LYS A 333 9.20 -28.95 -20.01
N TYR A 334 9.56 -27.67 -19.99
CA TYR A 334 10.42 -27.07 -19.00
C TYR A 334 9.58 -26.26 -18.00
N GLU A 335 9.63 -26.67 -16.73
CA GLU A 335 9.01 -25.96 -15.60
C GLU A 335 9.99 -24.91 -15.07
N MET A 336 9.85 -23.69 -15.55
CA MET A 336 10.67 -22.57 -15.10
C MET A 336 10.12 -22.03 -13.77
N GLU A 337 11.02 -21.86 -12.78
CA GLU A 337 10.65 -21.17 -11.54
C GLU A 337 10.09 -19.78 -11.82
N HIS A 338 9.10 -19.35 -11.02
CA HIS A 338 8.45 -18.07 -11.21
C HIS A 338 9.45 -16.92 -11.21
N TRP A 339 9.34 -16.05 -12.19
CA TRP A 339 10.10 -14.82 -12.31
C TRP A 339 9.22 -13.65 -12.75
N SER A 340 9.63 -12.44 -12.43
CA SER A 340 8.99 -11.20 -12.80
C SER A 340 9.81 -10.42 -13.83
N ILE A 341 9.20 -9.48 -14.53
CA ILE A 341 9.94 -8.62 -15.46
C ILE A 341 11.07 -7.83 -14.77
N HIS A 342 10.97 -7.59 -13.47
CA HIS A 342 12.04 -6.94 -12.70
C HIS A 342 13.28 -7.84 -12.54
N ASP A 343 13.12 -9.15 -12.64
CA ASP A 343 14.24 -10.08 -12.52
C ASP A 343 15.15 -10.07 -13.76
N LEU A 344 14.64 -9.63 -14.94
CA LEU A 344 15.49 -9.32 -16.09
C LEU A 344 16.52 -8.22 -15.77
N ARG A 345 16.10 -7.22 -14.98
CA ARG A 345 17.01 -6.16 -14.52
C ARG A 345 18.05 -6.68 -13.55
N LYS A 346 17.68 -7.58 -12.64
CA LYS A 346 18.63 -8.22 -11.73
C LYS A 346 19.62 -9.09 -12.49
N THR A 347 19.13 -9.84 -13.48
CA THR A 347 19.95 -10.64 -14.38
C THR A 347 20.97 -9.79 -15.13
N ALA A 348 20.53 -8.69 -15.73
CA ALA A 348 21.42 -7.73 -16.38
C ALA A 348 22.44 -7.15 -15.38
N ARG A 349 22.00 -6.72 -14.18
CA ARG A 349 22.91 -6.17 -13.17
C ARG A 349 23.97 -7.17 -12.72
N THR A 350 23.60 -8.42 -12.47
CA THR A 350 24.54 -9.49 -12.12
C THR A 350 25.59 -9.66 -13.19
N ASN A 351 25.21 -9.66 -14.46
CA ASN A 351 26.13 -9.79 -15.58
C ASN A 351 26.98 -8.53 -15.81
N PHE A 352 26.43 -7.33 -15.64
CA PHE A 352 27.21 -6.10 -15.74
C PHE A 352 28.37 -6.05 -14.76
N SER A 353 28.25 -6.67 -13.58
CA SER A 353 29.34 -6.75 -12.60
C SER A 353 30.61 -7.43 -13.13
N THR A 354 30.51 -8.23 -14.19
CA THR A 354 31.65 -8.90 -14.83
C THR A 354 32.08 -8.23 -16.14
N LEU A 355 31.37 -7.20 -16.58
CA LEU A 355 31.55 -6.54 -17.88
C LEU A 355 32.01 -5.10 -17.76
N THR A 356 31.88 -4.49 -16.60
CA THR A 356 32.26 -3.10 -16.33
C THR A 356 32.51 -2.88 -14.84
N GLU A 357 33.08 -1.72 -14.50
CA GLU A 357 33.32 -1.34 -13.13
C GLU A 357 32.00 -1.24 -12.32
N PRO A 358 32.03 -1.56 -11.01
CA PRO A 358 30.81 -1.59 -10.19
C PRO A 358 30.00 -0.30 -10.19
N HIS A 359 30.65 0.85 -10.18
CA HIS A 359 30.00 2.15 -10.20
C HIS A 359 29.30 2.43 -11.55
N VAL A 360 29.92 2.04 -12.67
CA VAL A 360 29.31 2.16 -14.00
C VAL A 360 28.06 1.27 -14.08
N ALA A 361 28.11 0.03 -13.56
CA ALA A 361 26.96 -0.85 -13.50
C ALA A 361 25.81 -0.27 -12.67
N GLU A 362 26.07 0.45 -11.57
CA GLU A 362 25.05 1.17 -10.81
C GLU A 362 24.45 2.35 -11.59
N ILE A 363 25.29 3.11 -12.29
CA ILE A 363 24.85 4.23 -13.15
C ILE A 363 23.96 3.73 -14.29
N MET A 364 24.33 2.63 -14.97
CA MET A 364 23.51 2.00 -16.02
C MET A 364 22.10 1.66 -15.53
N LEU A 365 21.96 1.27 -14.29
CA LEU A 365 20.67 1.00 -13.67
C LEU A 365 19.95 2.28 -13.19
N GLY A 366 20.60 3.42 -13.14
CA GLY A 366 20.07 4.64 -12.54
C GLY A 366 19.89 4.50 -11.03
N HIS A 367 20.89 3.93 -10.36
CA HIS A 367 21.03 3.96 -8.90
C HIS A 367 21.86 5.17 -8.47
N ARG A 368 21.68 5.58 -7.22
CA ARG A 368 22.59 6.55 -6.61
C ARG A 368 23.88 5.85 -6.20
N LEU A 369 24.99 6.49 -6.51
CA LEU A 369 26.25 6.04 -5.96
C LEU A 369 26.31 6.36 -4.45
N PRO A 370 26.93 5.52 -3.63
CA PRO A 370 27.02 5.73 -2.19
C PRO A 370 27.97 6.88 -1.82
N GLY A 371 27.73 7.49 -0.66
CA GLY A 371 28.62 8.48 -0.08
C GLY A 371 28.75 9.78 -0.89
N THR A 372 29.95 10.35 -0.90
CA THR A 372 30.29 11.63 -1.52
C THR A 372 30.39 11.60 -3.05
N TRP A 373 30.45 10.41 -3.65
CA TRP A 373 30.54 10.26 -5.11
C TRP A 373 29.46 11.04 -5.85
N GLN A 374 28.22 11.04 -5.36
CA GLN A 374 27.11 11.79 -5.99
C GLN A 374 27.34 13.31 -6.02
N VAL A 375 28.18 13.83 -5.14
CA VAL A 375 28.41 15.26 -4.97
C VAL A 375 29.49 15.75 -5.92
N TYR A 376 30.53 14.93 -6.14
CA TYR A 376 31.73 15.35 -6.87
C TYR A 376 31.85 14.74 -8.26
N ASP A 377 31.30 13.54 -8.49
CA ASP A 377 31.39 12.87 -9.78
C ASP A 377 30.14 13.20 -10.64
N HIS A 378 30.35 13.98 -11.66
CA HIS A 378 29.33 14.41 -12.62
C HIS A 378 29.54 13.80 -14.02
N TYR A 379 30.50 12.87 -14.17
CA TYR A 379 30.74 12.21 -15.43
C TYR A 379 29.65 11.19 -15.74
N ASP A 380 29.19 11.14 -17.00
CA ASP A 380 28.05 10.32 -17.41
C ASP A 380 28.43 8.85 -17.69
N TYR A 381 29.70 8.54 -17.85
CA TYR A 381 30.21 7.21 -18.19
C TYR A 381 29.54 6.58 -19.42
N LEU A 382 29.09 7.37 -20.39
CA LEU A 382 28.39 6.86 -21.58
C LEU A 382 29.25 5.94 -22.46
N PRO A 383 30.55 6.22 -22.71
CA PRO A 383 31.42 5.28 -23.44
C PRO A 383 31.57 3.93 -22.75
N GLU A 384 31.76 3.93 -21.43
CA GLU A 384 31.91 2.71 -20.60
C GLU A 384 30.58 1.92 -20.57
N GLN A 385 29.47 2.61 -20.40
CA GLN A 385 28.12 2.02 -20.49
C GLN A 385 27.90 1.36 -21.87
N GLY A 386 28.30 2.04 -22.96
CA GLY A 386 28.18 1.53 -24.33
C GLY A 386 28.99 0.23 -24.52
N LYS A 387 30.26 0.24 -24.09
CA LYS A 387 31.11 -0.98 -24.13
C LYS A 387 30.50 -2.14 -23.35
N ALA A 388 29.95 -1.86 -22.17
CA ALA A 388 29.30 -2.88 -21.33
C ALA A 388 28.03 -3.44 -21.99
N ILE A 389 27.18 -2.58 -22.59
CA ILE A 389 25.97 -3.01 -23.34
C ILE A 389 26.37 -3.90 -24.53
N ASP A 390 27.36 -3.50 -25.30
CA ASP A 390 27.81 -4.31 -26.47
C ASP A 390 28.42 -5.64 -26.03
N ALA A 391 29.20 -5.66 -24.95
CA ALA A 391 29.72 -6.90 -24.40
C ALA A 391 28.59 -7.81 -23.89
N TRP A 392 27.57 -7.25 -23.26
CA TRP A 392 26.38 -7.99 -22.82
C TRP A 392 25.60 -8.55 -24.01
N CYS A 393 25.35 -7.77 -25.05
CA CYS A 393 24.70 -8.25 -26.26
C CYS A 393 25.46 -9.39 -26.93
N ARG A 394 26.81 -9.29 -27.04
CA ARG A 394 27.65 -10.38 -27.54
C ARG A 394 27.55 -11.65 -26.69
N ARG A 395 27.52 -11.52 -25.36
CA ARG A 395 27.34 -12.65 -24.43
C ARG A 395 25.99 -13.33 -24.65
N LEU A 396 24.89 -12.56 -24.72
CA LEU A 396 23.56 -13.10 -25.00
C LEU A 396 23.49 -13.86 -26.34
N THR A 397 24.16 -13.35 -27.37
CA THR A 397 24.26 -13.99 -28.68
C THR A 397 25.10 -15.25 -28.61
N GLY A 398 26.23 -15.23 -27.89
CA GLY A 398 27.09 -16.36 -27.68
C GLY A 398 26.40 -17.54 -26.98
N TRP A 399 25.72 -17.25 -25.87
CA TRP A 399 24.92 -18.24 -25.15
C TRP A 399 23.88 -18.92 -26.03
N LYS A 400 23.18 -18.14 -26.85
CA LYS A 400 22.20 -18.65 -27.80
C LYS A 400 22.83 -19.53 -28.89
N GLY A 401 24.02 -19.20 -29.36
CA GLY A 401 24.75 -19.99 -30.36
C GLY A 401 25.27 -21.33 -29.82
N ALA A 402 25.70 -21.41 -28.58
CA ALA A 402 26.10 -22.62 -27.90
C ALA A 402 24.96 -23.64 -27.75
N ASP A 403 23.79 -23.18 -27.33
CA ASP A 403 22.59 -24.01 -27.17
C ASP A 403 22.09 -24.67 -28.48
N ILE A 404 22.36 -24.05 -29.62
CA ILE A 404 22.04 -24.66 -30.94
C ILE A 404 22.94 -25.80 -31.27
N LYS A 405 24.22 -25.74 -30.88
CA LYS A 405 25.23 -26.79 -31.18
C LYS A 405 25.00 -28.06 -30.36
N ASP A 406 24.62 -27.92 -29.06
CA ASP A 406 24.37 -29.07 -28.20
C ASP A 406 23.12 -29.91 -28.57
N LYS A 407 22.22 -29.34 -29.38
CA LYS A 407 21.00 -30.06 -29.83
C LYS A 407 21.14 -30.67 -31.23
N THR A 408 22.25 -30.45 -31.88
CA THR A 408 22.57 -31.00 -33.21
C THR A 408 23.65 -32.07 -33.15
N ALA A 409 24.18 -32.37 -31.95
CA ALA A 409 25.06 -33.52 -31.66
C ALA A 409 24.25 -34.59 -30.91
#